data_719a2036f73b25543945b5cc5920d959
#
_entry.id   719a2036f73b25543945b5cc5920d959
#
_cell.length_a   1.000
_cell.length_b   1.000
_cell.length_c   1.000
_cell.angle_alpha   90.00
_cell.angle_beta   90.00
_cell.angle_gamma   90.00
#
_symmetry.space_group_name_H-M   'P 1'
#
loop_
_entity.id
_entity.type
_entity.pdbx_description
1 polymer ?
#
loop_
_entity_poly.entity_id
_entity_poly.type
_entity_poly.pdbx_seq_one_letter_code
_entity_poly.pdbx_strand_id
1 'polypeptide(L)'
;MPYSLFPDPEITRNSLVYRIKDDIMYSMIVEEYKSGLWTPFFVDDMQMEFVMLDPYVRKTMICDHSRGLYIANFTAPDDYGIFKFRVLYRRQGYSVLHAETQVSIRPFKHNEYERFIPTAFPYYASSFAMMFGFFVFSVFFLFSSSD
;
A
#
# COMPACT_ATOMS: atom_id res chain seq x y z
N MET A 1 -20.84 -10.31 -27.10
CA MET A 1 -21.47 -10.38 -25.77
C MET A 1 -20.43 -10.03 -24.71
N PRO A 2 -20.73 -9.12 -23.81
CA PRO A 2 -19.74 -8.72 -22.82
C PRO A 2 -19.50 -9.86 -21.84
N TYR A 3 -18.25 -10.16 -21.60
CA TYR A 3 -17.83 -11.10 -20.58
C TYR A 3 -18.14 -10.50 -19.21
N SER A 4 -18.97 -11.18 -18.44
CA SER A 4 -19.21 -10.79 -17.06
C SER A 4 -18.01 -11.22 -16.22
N LEU A 5 -17.14 -10.27 -15.95
CA LEU A 5 -16.18 -10.37 -14.87
C LEU A 5 -16.98 -10.26 -13.57
N PHE A 6 -17.20 -11.38 -12.92
CA PHE A 6 -17.66 -11.39 -11.55
C PHE A 6 -16.40 -11.50 -10.67
N PRO A 7 -15.96 -10.42 -10.02
CA PRO A 7 -15.07 -10.58 -8.89
C PRO A 7 -15.83 -11.41 -7.86
N ASP A 8 -15.18 -12.42 -7.34
CA ASP A 8 -15.76 -13.27 -6.31
C ASP A 8 -16.21 -12.39 -5.13
N PRO A 9 -17.51 -12.35 -4.79
CA PRO A 9 -18.03 -11.43 -3.78
C PRO A 9 -17.50 -11.70 -2.37
N GLU A 10 -16.87 -12.82 -2.14
CA GLU A 10 -16.30 -13.13 -0.82
C GLU A 10 -14.96 -12.43 -0.54
N ILE A 11 -14.18 -12.16 -1.58
CA ILE A 11 -12.89 -11.46 -1.43
C ILE A 11 -13.11 -9.96 -1.21
N THR A 12 -14.25 -9.42 -1.64
CA THR A 12 -14.54 -7.98 -1.57
C THR A 12 -15.10 -7.52 -0.22
N ARG A 13 -15.40 -8.43 0.71
CA ARG A 13 -16.09 -8.07 1.97
C ARG A 13 -15.18 -7.71 3.14
N ASN A 14 -13.88 -7.95 3.08
CA ASN A 14 -12.98 -7.58 4.17
C ASN A 14 -12.33 -6.21 3.93
N SER A 15 -12.93 -5.23 4.56
CA SER A 15 -12.52 -3.84 4.69
C SER A 15 -12.17 -3.10 3.39
N LEU A 16 -13.13 -2.38 2.86
CA LEU A 16 -12.97 -1.36 1.82
C LEU A 16 -12.13 -0.14 2.30
N VAL A 17 -11.54 -0.23 3.48
CA VAL A 17 -10.76 0.84 4.10
C VAL A 17 -9.40 0.31 4.51
N TYR A 18 -8.37 0.81 3.85
CA TYR A 18 -6.97 0.52 4.15
C TYR A 18 -6.33 1.72 4.85
N ARG A 19 -5.21 1.48 5.50
CA ARG A 19 -4.38 2.52 6.11
C ARG A 19 -3.25 2.88 5.14
N ILE A 20 -2.74 4.11 5.22
CA ILE A 20 -1.52 4.50 4.50
C ILE A 20 -0.37 3.57 4.88
N LYS A 21 0.49 3.26 3.91
CA LYS A 21 1.64 2.35 4.05
C LYS A 21 1.31 0.89 4.42
N ASP A 22 0.05 0.48 4.39
CA ASP A 22 -0.31 -0.93 4.53
C ASP A 22 0.12 -1.74 3.30
N ASP A 23 0.48 -2.99 3.53
CA ASP A 23 0.70 -3.93 2.44
C ASP A 23 -0.62 -4.46 1.92
N ILE A 24 -0.85 -4.25 0.65
CA ILE A 24 -2.10 -4.60 -0.03
C ILE A 24 -1.82 -5.73 -1.02
N MET A 25 -2.66 -6.75 -0.95
CA MET A 25 -2.71 -7.82 -1.95
C MET A 25 -3.99 -7.68 -2.76
N TYR A 26 -3.84 -7.49 -4.06
CA TYR A 26 -4.94 -7.51 -5.00
C TYR A 26 -4.93 -8.81 -5.78
N SER A 27 -6.07 -9.48 -5.87
CA SER A 27 -6.20 -10.71 -6.63
C SER A 27 -7.47 -10.68 -7.48
N MET A 28 -7.38 -11.26 -8.68
CA MET A 28 -8.51 -11.42 -9.58
C MET A 28 -8.39 -12.71 -10.37
N ILE A 29 -9.53 -13.30 -10.73
CA ILE A 29 -9.61 -14.45 -11.62
C ILE A 29 -10.06 -13.95 -13.00
N VAL A 30 -9.38 -14.40 -14.04
CA VAL A 30 -9.71 -14.07 -15.42
C VAL A 30 -9.94 -15.34 -16.20
N GLU A 31 -11.09 -15.40 -16.84
CA GLU A 31 -11.48 -16.53 -17.69
C GLU A 31 -11.80 -16.04 -19.10
N GLU A 32 -11.51 -16.87 -20.08
CA GLU A 32 -11.88 -16.66 -21.47
C GLU A 32 -12.95 -17.66 -21.90
N TYR A 33 -13.86 -17.20 -22.75
CA TYR A 33 -14.88 -18.06 -23.32
C TYR A 33 -14.42 -18.58 -24.68
N LYS A 34 -14.14 -19.86 -24.75
CA LYS A 34 -13.77 -20.57 -25.99
C LYS A 34 -14.66 -21.78 -26.22
N SER A 35 -15.20 -21.87 -27.44
CA SER A 35 -15.94 -23.06 -27.88
C SER A 35 -17.07 -23.52 -26.94
N GLY A 36 -17.76 -22.57 -26.32
CA GLY A 36 -18.88 -22.87 -25.43
C GLY A 36 -18.51 -23.16 -23.98
N LEU A 37 -17.22 -23.06 -23.62
CA LEU A 37 -16.70 -23.31 -22.28
C LEU A 37 -15.90 -22.13 -21.76
N TRP A 38 -15.98 -21.88 -20.46
CA TRP A 38 -15.11 -20.96 -19.75
C TRP A 38 -13.81 -21.67 -19.39
N THR A 39 -12.69 -21.11 -19.79
CA THR A 39 -11.36 -21.64 -19.50
C THR A 39 -10.51 -20.54 -18.86
N PRO A 40 -9.63 -20.88 -17.91
CA PRO A 40 -8.72 -19.89 -17.33
C PRO A 40 -7.88 -19.21 -18.42
N PHE A 41 -7.79 -17.90 -18.35
CA PHE A 41 -6.98 -17.11 -19.27
C PHE A 41 -5.58 -16.89 -18.67
N PHE A 42 -4.53 -17.13 -19.43
CA PHE A 42 -3.15 -17.02 -18.97
C PHE A 42 -2.37 -16.04 -19.84
N VAL A 43 -1.77 -15.05 -19.20
CA VAL A 43 -0.91 -14.06 -19.82
C VAL A 43 0.03 -13.47 -18.76
N ASP A 44 1.25 -13.14 -19.17
CA ASP A 44 2.28 -12.65 -18.26
C ASP A 44 2.41 -11.11 -18.25
N ASP A 45 1.70 -10.43 -19.13
CA ASP A 45 1.77 -8.99 -19.34
C ASP A 45 0.60 -8.20 -18.74
N MET A 46 -0.24 -8.83 -17.92
CA MET A 46 -1.35 -8.17 -17.27
C MET A 46 -0.87 -7.26 -16.15
N GLN A 47 -1.29 -6.00 -16.20
CA GLN A 47 -0.90 -4.98 -15.23
C GLN A 47 -2.11 -4.45 -14.46
N MET A 48 -1.89 -4.22 -13.20
CA MET A 48 -2.81 -3.52 -12.30
C MET A 48 -2.27 -2.13 -12.01
N GLU A 49 -3.15 -1.17 -12.03
CA GLU A 49 -2.86 0.21 -11.65
C GLU A 49 -3.64 0.57 -10.38
N PHE A 50 -2.96 1.18 -9.45
CA PHE A 50 -3.56 1.78 -8.27
C PHE A 50 -3.63 3.30 -8.48
N VAL A 51 -4.83 3.83 -8.62
CA VAL A 51 -5.09 5.15 -9.20
C VAL A 51 -5.94 5.99 -8.26
N MET A 52 -5.58 7.27 -8.10
CA MET A 52 -6.46 8.29 -7.54
C MET A 52 -6.96 9.23 -8.65
N LEU A 53 -6.19 10.21 -9.03
CA LEU A 53 -6.38 11.00 -10.25
C LEU A 53 -5.47 10.49 -11.36
N ASP A 54 -4.21 10.27 -11.00
CA ASP A 54 -3.19 9.65 -11.84
C ASP A 54 -2.74 8.33 -11.23
N PRO A 55 -2.14 7.40 -12.02
CA PRO A 55 -1.60 6.16 -11.50
C PRO A 55 -0.47 6.41 -10.50
N TYR A 56 -0.65 5.97 -9.25
CA TYR A 56 0.39 6.00 -8.22
C TYR A 56 1.31 4.80 -8.30
N VAL A 57 0.72 3.61 -8.48
CA VAL A 57 1.43 2.34 -8.53
C VAL A 57 0.93 1.55 -9.72
N ARG A 58 1.87 1.09 -10.54
CA ARG A 58 1.61 0.13 -11.63
C ARG A 58 2.44 -1.11 -11.38
N LYS A 59 1.78 -2.26 -11.31
CA LYS A 59 2.42 -3.56 -11.08
C LYS A 59 1.96 -4.57 -12.11
N THR A 60 2.92 -5.33 -12.63
CA THR A 60 2.61 -6.55 -13.38
C THR A 60 2.13 -7.61 -12.42
N MET A 61 1.01 -8.23 -12.73
CA MET A 61 0.40 -9.26 -11.92
C MET A 61 1.10 -10.60 -12.18
N ILE A 62 1.27 -11.37 -11.12
CA ILE A 62 1.78 -12.73 -11.21
C ILE A 62 0.60 -13.66 -11.44
N CYS A 63 0.65 -14.47 -12.49
CA CYS A 63 -0.38 -15.42 -12.81
C CYS A 63 -0.10 -16.79 -12.19
N ASP A 64 -1.07 -17.31 -11.45
CA ASP A 64 -1.09 -18.73 -11.07
C ASP A 64 -1.76 -19.54 -12.18
N HIS A 65 -0.94 -20.28 -12.94
CA HIS A 65 -1.39 -21.06 -14.09
C HIS A 65 -2.34 -22.21 -13.76
N SER A 66 -2.52 -22.51 -12.48
CA SER A 66 -3.46 -23.58 -12.07
C SER A 66 -4.93 -23.13 -12.10
N ARG A 67 -5.19 -21.86 -11.84
CA ARG A 67 -6.54 -21.32 -11.63
C ARG A 67 -6.88 -20.07 -12.43
N GLY A 68 -5.95 -19.54 -13.22
CA GLY A 68 -6.13 -18.23 -13.85
C GLY A 68 -6.21 -17.08 -12.83
N LEU A 69 -5.58 -17.27 -11.67
CA LEU A 69 -5.55 -16.29 -10.58
C LEU A 69 -4.38 -15.35 -10.78
N TYR A 70 -4.68 -14.07 -10.87
CA TYR A 70 -3.70 -12.99 -10.97
C TYR A 70 -3.56 -12.31 -9.62
N ILE A 71 -2.31 -12.15 -9.16
CA ILE A 71 -2.00 -11.58 -7.85
C ILE A 71 -1.02 -10.43 -8.02
N ALA A 72 -1.27 -9.33 -7.35
CA ALA A 72 -0.36 -8.20 -7.24
C ALA A 72 -0.21 -7.78 -5.78
N ASN A 73 1.02 -7.72 -5.30
CA ASN A 73 1.36 -7.25 -3.97
C ASN A 73 2.09 -5.91 -4.07
N PHE A 74 1.67 -4.95 -3.29
CA PHE A 74 2.31 -3.64 -3.20
C PHE A 74 1.98 -2.97 -1.87
N THR A 75 2.76 -1.95 -1.51
CA THR A 75 2.52 -1.14 -0.32
C THR A 75 1.70 0.08 -0.71
N ALA A 76 0.68 0.40 0.08
CA ALA A 76 -0.14 1.59 -0.13
C ALA A 76 0.72 2.87 -0.09
N PRO A 77 0.41 3.87 -0.92
CA PRO A 77 1.10 5.15 -0.88
C PRO A 77 0.86 5.89 0.44
N ASP A 78 1.65 6.93 0.69
CA ASP A 78 1.54 7.77 1.88
C ASP A 78 0.43 8.83 1.78
N ASP A 79 -0.36 8.78 0.73
CA ASP A 79 -1.50 9.65 0.50
C ASP A 79 -2.79 8.95 0.89
N TYR A 80 -3.70 9.72 1.47
CA TYR A 80 -5.03 9.23 1.85
C TYR A 80 -6.11 9.79 0.93
N GLY A 81 -7.17 9.05 0.78
CA GLY A 81 -8.31 9.41 -0.09
C GLY A 81 -8.97 8.19 -0.69
N ILE A 82 -9.67 8.42 -1.79
CA ILE A 82 -10.36 7.37 -2.53
C ILE A 82 -9.49 6.95 -3.71
N PHE A 83 -9.10 5.71 -3.69
CA PHE A 83 -8.30 5.08 -4.74
C PHE A 83 -9.12 4.02 -5.48
N LYS A 84 -8.64 3.66 -6.66
CA LYS A 84 -9.21 2.60 -7.48
C LYS A 84 -8.14 1.62 -7.90
N PHE A 85 -8.45 0.33 -7.77
CA PHE A 85 -7.74 -0.69 -8.53
C PHE A 85 -8.28 -0.71 -9.93
N ARG A 86 -7.45 -0.52 -10.91
CA ARG A 86 -7.82 -0.56 -12.32
C ARG A 86 -6.97 -1.57 -13.05
N VAL A 87 -7.63 -2.51 -13.71
CA VAL A 87 -6.99 -3.44 -14.64
C VAL A 87 -7.58 -3.21 -16.02
N LEU A 88 -6.73 -2.84 -16.96
CA LEU A 88 -7.12 -2.64 -18.34
C LEU A 88 -6.22 -3.50 -19.23
N TYR A 89 -6.80 -4.46 -19.90
CA TYR A 89 -6.08 -5.34 -20.80
C TYR A 89 -6.69 -5.32 -22.20
N ARG A 90 -5.86 -5.05 -23.20
CA ARG A 90 -6.24 -5.02 -24.61
C ARG A 90 -5.35 -5.95 -25.40
N ARG A 91 -5.94 -6.87 -26.12
CA ARG A 91 -5.25 -7.76 -27.02
C ARG A 91 -6.07 -7.96 -28.31
N GLN A 92 -5.39 -8.08 -29.45
CA GLN A 92 -6.07 -8.38 -30.72
C GLN A 92 -6.78 -9.73 -30.63
N GLY A 93 -8.02 -9.77 -31.13
CA GLY A 93 -8.86 -10.96 -31.10
C GLY A 93 -9.64 -11.19 -29.80
N TYR A 94 -9.46 -10.33 -28.79
CA TYR A 94 -10.19 -10.37 -27.52
C TYR A 94 -10.96 -9.09 -27.27
N SER A 95 -12.05 -9.18 -26.53
CA SER A 95 -12.70 -7.99 -25.99
C SER A 95 -11.82 -7.34 -24.92
N VAL A 96 -11.97 -6.04 -24.77
CA VAL A 96 -11.23 -5.28 -23.76
C VAL A 96 -11.66 -5.73 -22.36
N LEU A 97 -10.69 -6.18 -21.57
CA LEU A 97 -10.87 -6.42 -20.16
C LEU A 97 -10.71 -5.11 -19.41
N HIS A 98 -11.74 -4.70 -18.68
CA HIS A 98 -11.73 -3.52 -17.82
C HIS A 98 -12.36 -3.88 -16.48
N ALA A 99 -11.55 -3.83 -15.43
CA ALA A 99 -12.00 -4.03 -14.06
C ALA A 99 -11.59 -2.84 -13.20
N GLU A 100 -12.53 -2.30 -12.46
CA GLU A 100 -12.34 -1.22 -11.50
C GLU A 100 -12.94 -1.58 -10.16
N THR A 101 -12.17 -1.40 -9.09
CA THR A 101 -12.64 -1.55 -7.71
C THR A 101 -12.20 -0.35 -6.90
N GLN A 102 -13.14 0.30 -6.24
CA GLN A 102 -12.88 1.49 -5.44
C GLN A 102 -12.61 1.12 -3.98
N VAL A 103 -11.58 1.73 -3.40
CA VAL A 103 -11.20 1.56 -2.00
C VAL A 103 -10.87 2.89 -1.36
N SER A 104 -11.03 2.98 -0.04
CA SER A 104 -10.65 4.15 0.73
C SER A 104 -9.35 3.90 1.49
N ILE A 105 -8.46 4.87 1.50
CA ILE A 105 -7.26 4.86 2.32
C ILE A 105 -7.39 5.96 3.37
N ARG A 106 -7.21 5.59 4.64
CA ARG A 106 -7.24 6.50 5.78
C ARG A 106 -5.82 6.81 6.26
N PRO A 107 -5.61 7.99 6.87
CA PRO A 107 -4.36 8.30 7.55
C PRO A 107 -4.21 7.47 8.83
N PHE A 108 -3.04 7.53 9.44
CA PHE A 108 -2.81 6.96 10.76
C PHE A 108 -3.69 7.65 11.81
N LYS A 109 -4.19 6.87 12.76
CA LYS A 109 -4.77 7.38 14.00
C LYS A 109 -3.64 7.88 14.90
N HIS A 110 -3.96 8.69 15.91
CA HIS A 110 -2.97 9.26 16.83
C HIS A 110 -2.09 8.20 17.53
N ASN A 111 -2.63 7.00 17.78
CA ASN A 111 -1.93 5.90 18.42
C ASN A 111 -1.15 5.00 17.45
N GLU A 112 -1.24 5.24 16.13
CA GLU A 112 -0.58 4.46 15.09
C GLU A 112 0.72 5.09 14.59
N TYR A 113 0.97 6.37 14.94
CA TYR A 113 2.24 7.03 14.63
C TYR A 113 3.37 6.45 15.48
N GLU A 114 4.56 6.40 14.90
CA GLU A 114 5.76 6.01 15.63
C GLU A 114 5.98 6.93 16.84
N ARG A 115 6.16 6.33 18.01
CA ARG A 115 6.35 7.05 19.26
C ARG A 115 7.73 7.72 19.32
N PHE A 116 8.72 7.12 18.68
CA PHE A 116 10.09 7.60 18.62
C PHE A 116 10.48 7.89 17.18
N ILE A 117 10.80 9.14 16.88
CA ILE A 117 11.21 9.57 15.55
C ILE A 117 12.75 9.57 15.51
N PRO A 118 13.38 8.71 14.67
CA PRO A 118 14.85 8.66 14.57
C PRO A 118 15.48 9.99 14.17
N THR A 119 14.77 10.80 13.39
CA THR A 119 15.23 12.14 12.96
C THR A 119 15.32 13.14 14.12
N ALA A 120 14.67 12.88 15.25
CA ALA A 120 14.76 13.71 16.45
C ALA A 120 15.96 13.37 17.35
N PHE A 121 16.77 12.38 17.00
CA PHE A 121 17.95 12.00 17.76
C PHE A 121 18.91 13.17 18.06
N PRO A 122 19.25 14.07 17.10
CA PRO A 122 20.08 15.24 17.39
C PRO A 122 19.51 16.15 18.47
N TYR A 123 18.20 16.32 18.51
CA TYR A 123 17.52 17.13 19.53
C TYR A 123 17.61 16.49 20.91
N TYR A 124 17.43 15.19 21.01
CA TYR A 124 17.59 14.46 22.27
C TYR A 124 19.02 14.52 22.77
N ALA A 125 20.00 14.30 21.90
CA ALA A 125 21.41 14.39 22.24
C ALA A 125 21.79 15.79 22.74
N SER A 126 21.32 16.85 22.10
CA SER A 126 21.53 18.23 22.54
C SER A 126 20.92 18.51 23.91
N SER A 127 19.71 18.06 24.15
CA SER A 127 19.03 18.24 25.44
C SER A 127 19.78 17.56 26.58
N PHE A 128 20.20 16.32 26.40
CA PHE A 128 21.00 15.60 27.39
C PHE A 128 22.35 16.26 27.61
N ALA A 129 23.04 16.74 26.58
CA ALA A 129 24.31 17.42 26.70
C ALA A 129 24.19 18.72 27.50
N MET A 130 23.11 19.49 27.29
CA MET A 130 22.83 20.71 28.04
C MET A 130 22.56 20.42 29.52
N MET A 131 21.77 19.39 29.81
CA MET A 131 21.46 18.97 31.19
C MET A 131 22.74 18.54 31.93
N PHE A 132 23.59 17.76 31.25
CA PHE A 132 24.88 17.31 31.81
C PHE A 132 25.82 18.48 32.06
N GLY A 133 25.93 19.39 31.09
CA GLY A 133 26.78 20.61 31.22
C GLY A 133 26.30 21.50 32.35
N PHE A 134 25.00 21.69 32.50
CA PHE A 134 24.45 22.46 33.63
C PHE A 134 24.73 21.80 34.98
N PHE A 135 24.61 20.51 35.07
CA PHE A 135 24.91 19.74 36.28
C PHE A 135 26.40 19.89 36.67
N VAL A 136 27.31 19.71 35.74
CA VAL A 136 28.76 19.87 35.94
C VAL A 136 29.09 21.29 36.39
N PHE A 137 28.50 22.29 35.72
CA PHE A 137 28.70 23.69 36.11
C PHE A 137 28.19 23.98 37.52
N SER A 138 27.04 23.46 37.90
CA SER A 138 26.48 23.64 39.24
C SER A 138 27.38 23.04 40.32
N VAL A 139 27.89 21.83 40.08
CA VAL A 139 28.83 21.18 41.00
C VAL A 139 30.12 22.00 41.14
N PHE A 140 30.67 22.48 40.04
CA PHE A 140 31.87 23.28 40.03
C PHE A 140 31.70 24.62 40.78
N PHE A 141 30.55 25.27 40.58
CA PHE A 141 30.21 26.49 41.28
C PHE A 141 30.08 26.31 42.78
N LEU A 142 29.47 25.22 43.22
CA LEU A 142 29.31 24.91 44.65
C LEU A 142 30.66 24.64 45.32
N PHE A 143 31.57 23.95 44.64
CA PHE A 143 32.91 23.70 45.17
C PHE A 143 33.81 24.92 45.10
N SER A 144 33.63 25.82 44.13
CA SER A 144 34.40 27.06 44.02
C SER A 144 33.99 28.10 45.05
N SER A 145 32.78 28.03 45.56
CA SER A 145 32.28 28.95 46.61
C SER A 145 32.71 28.61 48.02
N SER A 146 33.54 27.55 48.17
CA SER A 146 33.97 27.07 49.48
C SER A 146 35.32 27.66 49.95
N ASP A 147 35.89 28.64 49.24
CA ASP A 147 37.09 29.37 49.64
C ASP A 147 36.75 30.77 50.17
#